data_23cd8a3edc604cd4354297f50cffbd02
#
_entry.id   23cd8a3edc604cd4354297f50cffbd02
#
_cell.length_a   1.000
_cell.length_b   1.000
_cell.length_c   1.000
_cell.angle_alpha   90.00
_cell.angle_beta   90.00
_cell.angle_gamma   90.00
#
_symmetry.space_group_name_H-M   'P 1'
#
loop_
_entity.id
_entity.type
_entity.pdbx_description
1 polymer ?
#
loop_
_entity_poly.entity_id
_entity_poly.type
_entity_poly.pdbx_seq_one_letter_code
_entity_poly.pdbx_strand_id
1 'polypeptide(L)'
;AGYAEGKVLMSKRANADYYSKMMAEKGGSTVALDANFDAIQNFAVGKTISELEDVAAKGAEAVDAVSGATLVDTAGYLSAIVDAAKNAQTTQAVEFNGSSEDLKMNVVYGAAHGTKCFTSGAVATAGDTIVLSYIDEFQFAGSDAGVVGVPNSDSDFGAGYAEGKVLMSKR
;
A
#
# COMPACT_ATOMS: atom_id res chain seq x y z
N ALA A 1 24.22 -3.70 1.29
CA ALA A 1 22.82 -3.61 1.63
C ALA A 1 22.39 -2.12 1.67
N GLY A 2 21.12 -1.83 1.47
CA GLY A 2 20.59 -0.46 1.51
C GLY A 2 19.93 -0.11 2.85
N TYR A 3 19.73 -1.10 3.75
CA TYR A 3 19.18 -0.85 5.09
C TYR A 3 20.28 -0.47 6.07
N ALA A 4 19.96 0.35 7.07
CA ALA A 4 20.81 0.58 8.22
C ALA A 4 20.95 -0.72 9.03
N GLU A 5 22.00 -0.82 9.84
CA GLU A 5 22.27 -2.01 10.65
C GLU A 5 21.07 -2.32 11.57
N GLY A 6 20.69 -3.59 11.60
CA GLY A 6 19.55 -4.06 12.41
C GLY A 6 18.17 -3.62 11.93
N LYS A 7 18.05 -2.99 10.76
CA LYS A 7 16.78 -2.55 10.19
C LYS A 7 16.32 -3.47 9.06
N VAL A 8 15.02 -3.68 8.99
CA VAL A 8 14.34 -4.36 7.88
C VAL A 8 13.13 -3.55 7.44
N LEU A 9 12.84 -3.56 6.15
CA LEU A 9 11.58 -3.05 5.63
C LEU A 9 10.54 -4.18 5.70
N MET A 10 9.42 -3.91 6.34
CA MET A 10 8.36 -4.91 6.50
C MET A 10 7.04 -4.44 5.88
N SER A 11 6.28 -5.36 5.32
CA SER A 11 4.88 -5.16 5.06
C SER A 11 4.08 -5.34 6.35
N LYS A 12 3.29 -4.37 6.74
CA LYS A 12 2.42 -4.48 7.92
C LYS A 12 1.39 -5.61 7.75
N ARG A 13 0.82 -5.77 6.55
CA ARG A 13 -0.16 -6.83 6.26
C ARG A 13 0.48 -8.22 6.36
N ALA A 14 1.69 -8.42 5.84
CA ALA A 14 2.40 -9.69 5.96
C ALA A 14 2.86 -10.01 7.41
N ASN A 15 2.82 -9.01 8.30
CA ASN A 15 3.19 -9.11 9.71
C ASN A 15 2.04 -8.63 10.62
N ALA A 16 0.78 -8.93 10.22
CA ALA A 16 -0.41 -8.38 10.86
C ALA A 16 -0.50 -8.73 12.36
N ASP A 17 -0.17 -9.96 12.74
CA ASP A 17 -0.19 -10.39 14.16
C ASP A 17 0.79 -9.58 15.01
N TYR A 18 2.03 -9.44 14.54
CA TYR A 18 3.04 -8.65 15.24
C TYR A 18 2.61 -7.19 15.39
N TYR A 19 2.10 -6.60 14.31
CA TYR A 19 1.71 -5.19 14.31
C TYR A 19 0.44 -4.94 15.14
N SER A 20 -0.54 -5.85 15.08
CA SER A 20 -1.75 -5.80 15.89
C SER A 20 -1.44 -5.85 17.39
N LYS A 21 -0.49 -6.71 17.80
CA LYS A 21 -0.02 -6.78 19.17
C LYS A 21 0.60 -5.45 19.62
N MET A 22 1.46 -4.85 18.77
CA MET A 22 2.03 -3.53 19.05
C MET A 22 0.97 -2.45 19.18
N MET A 23 -0.05 -2.45 18.32
CA MET A 23 -1.16 -1.49 18.36
C MET A 23 -1.97 -1.63 19.64
N ALA A 24 -2.24 -2.85 20.08
CA ALA A 24 -2.95 -3.11 21.33
C ALA A 24 -2.14 -2.64 22.56
N GLU A 25 -0.85 -3.00 22.60
CA GLU A 25 0.02 -2.69 23.75
C GLU A 25 0.34 -1.18 23.87
N LYS A 26 0.56 -0.49 22.75
CA LYS A 26 0.99 0.91 22.73
C LYS A 26 -0.13 1.91 22.50
N GLY A 27 -1.18 1.51 21.77
CA GLY A 27 -2.27 2.39 21.38
C GLY A 27 -3.64 1.97 21.92
N GLY A 28 -3.73 0.86 22.64
CA GLY A 28 -5.00 0.35 23.18
C GLY A 28 -5.99 -0.10 22.10
N SER A 29 -5.52 -0.39 20.88
CA SER A 29 -6.40 -0.84 19.80
C SER A 29 -7.02 -2.20 20.14
N THR A 30 -8.33 -2.31 19.94
CA THR A 30 -9.11 -3.54 20.12
C THR A 30 -9.38 -4.26 18.80
N VAL A 31 -9.00 -3.66 17.68
CA VAL A 31 -9.19 -4.20 16.33
C VAL A 31 -7.85 -4.53 15.72
N ALA A 32 -7.70 -5.75 15.20
CA ALA A 32 -6.48 -6.20 14.52
C ALA A 32 -6.19 -5.36 13.26
N LEU A 33 -4.93 -5.28 12.85
CA LEU A 33 -4.52 -4.46 11.71
C LEU A 33 -5.17 -4.89 10.40
N ASP A 34 -5.20 -6.19 10.12
CA ASP A 34 -5.81 -6.76 8.92
C ASP A 34 -7.32 -6.45 8.87
N ALA A 35 -8.04 -6.62 9.98
CA ALA A 35 -9.45 -6.26 10.08
C ALA A 35 -9.69 -4.74 9.85
N ASN A 36 -8.81 -3.88 10.35
CA ASN A 36 -8.85 -2.45 10.05
C ASN A 36 -8.66 -2.17 8.55
N PHE A 37 -7.65 -2.79 7.93
CA PHE A 37 -7.40 -2.62 6.50
C PHE A 37 -8.55 -3.16 5.66
N ASP A 38 -9.11 -4.29 6.03
CA ASP A 38 -10.26 -4.89 5.33
C ASP A 38 -11.50 -3.99 5.45
N ALA A 39 -11.75 -3.41 6.63
CA ALA A 39 -12.84 -2.45 6.81
C ALA A 39 -12.68 -1.22 5.89
N ILE A 40 -11.47 -0.63 5.83
CA ILE A 40 -11.18 0.52 4.97
C ILE A 40 -11.32 0.17 3.48
N GLN A 41 -10.80 -0.99 3.07
CA GLN A 41 -10.90 -1.45 1.69
C GLN A 41 -12.36 -1.73 1.28
N ASN A 42 -13.11 -2.44 2.13
CA ASN A 42 -14.51 -2.73 1.88
C ASN A 42 -15.38 -1.48 1.86
N PHE A 43 -15.06 -0.47 2.68
CA PHE A 43 -15.72 0.82 2.63
C PHE A 43 -15.51 1.53 1.29
N ALA A 44 -14.34 1.41 0.69
CA ALA A 44 -14.03 2.06 -0.59
C ALA A 44 -14.70 1.38 -1.79
N VAL A 45 -14.95 0.07 -1.71
CA VAL A 45 -15.58 -0.68 -2.81
C VAL A 45 -17.00 -0.15 -3.10
N GLY A 46 -17.26 0.12 -4.37
CA GLY A 46 -18.55 0.63 -4.85
C GLY A 46 -18.76 2.14 -4.68
N LYS A 47 -17.81 2.86 -4.09
CA LYS A 47 -17.85 4.33 -4.01
C LYS A 47 -17.14 5.00 -5.19
N THR A 48 -17.58 6.19 -5.50
CA THR A 48 -16.89 7.06 -6.45
C THR A 48 -15.64 7.68 -5.80
N ILE A 49 -14.71 8.16 -6.64
CA ILE A 49 -13.51 8.87 -6.17
C ILE A 49 -13.92 10.10 -5.33
N SER A 50 -14.92 10.87 -5.79
CA SER A 50 -15.38 12.07 -5.07
C SER A 50 -15.95 11.74 -3.69
N GLU A 51 -16.74 10.68 -3.55
CA GLU A 51 -17.26 10.25 -2.25
C GLU A 51 -16.14 9.86 -1.27
N LEU A 52 -15.06 9.24 -1.76
CA LEU A 52 -13.91 8.91 -0.93
C LEU A 52 -13.08 10.15 -0.56
N GLU A 53 -12.94 11.11 -1.49
CA GLU A 53 -12.28 12.40 -1.21
C GLU A 53 -13.00 13.17 -0.11
N ASP A 54 -14.32 13.23 -0.17
CA ASP A 54 -15.14 13.92 0.83
C ASP A 54 -14.97 13.29 2.23
N VAL A 55 -14.82 11.97 2.31
CA VAL A 55 -14.57 11.30 3.60
C VAL A 55 -13.12 11.53 4.04
N ALA A 56 -12.14 11.40 3.16
CA ALA A 56 -10.73 11.62 3.49
C ALA A 56 -10.48 13.07 3.95
N ALA A 57 -11.18 14.05 3.38
CA ALA A 57 -11.09 15.46 3.75
C ALA A 57 -11.52 15.74 5.21
N LYS A 58 -12.22 14.82 5.86
CA LYS A 58 -12.58 14.94 7.30
C LYS A 58 -11.38 14.74 8.24
N GLY A 59 -10.23 14.34 7.73
CA GLY A 59 -9.04 14.12 8.54
C GLY A 59 -9.27 13.06 9.61
N ALA A 60 -8.99 13.37 10.87
CA ALA A 60 -9.13 12.41 11.97
C ALA A 60 -10.57 11.85 12.12
N GLU A 61 -11.60 12.59 11.73
CA GLU A 61 -12.99 12.14 11.81
C GLU A 61 -13.37 11.13 10.70
N ALA A 62 -12.50 10.90 9.73
CA ALA A 62 -12.76 9.92 8.66
C ALA A 62 -12.94 8.49 9.21
N VAL A 63 -12.31 8.16 10.33
CA VAL A 63 -12.45 6.85 10.98
C VAL A 63 -13.90 6.57 11.42
N ASP A 64 -14.64 7.59 11.83
CA ASP A 64 -16.04 7.44 12.28
C ASP A 64 -16.99 7.08 11.13
N ALA A 65 -16.60 7.39 9.89
CA ALA A 65 -17.36 7.02 8.70
C ALA A 65 -17.13 5.57 8.26
N VAL A 66 -16.08 4.92 8.75
CA VAL A 66 -15.67 3.57 8.31
C VAL A 66 -15.98 2.56 9.41
N SER A 67 -17.15 1.93 9.31
CA SER A 67 -17.55 0.90 10.28
C SER A 67 -16.52 -0.24 10.34
N GLY A 68 -16.05 -0.55 11.56
CA GLY A 68 -15.04 -1.59 11.81
C GLY A 68 -13.58 -1.09 11.77
N ALA A 69 -13.32 0.14 11.35
CA ALA A 69 -12.00 0.75 11.46
C ALA A 69 -11.84 1.52 12.77
N THR A 70 -10.61 1.50 13.31
CA THR A 70 -10.21 2.24 14.51
C THR A 70 -8.90 3.00 14.33
N LEU A 71 -8.32 2.95 13.12
CA LEU A 71 -7.06 3.63 12.82
C LEU A 71 -7.29 5.13 12.63
N VAL A 72 -6.62 5.93 13.44
CA VAL A 72 -6.67 7.41 13.32
C VAL A 72 -6.21 7.91 11.96
N ASP A 73 -5.35 7.16 11.28
CA ASP A 73 -4.83 7.45 9.94
C ASP A 73 -5.76 6.98 8.80
N THR A 74 -7.02 6.63 9.08
CA THR A 74 -8.00 6.17 8.08
C THR A 74 -8.11 7.14 6.89
N ALA A 75 -8.09 8.45 7.14
CA ALA A 75 -8.08 9.45 6.07
C ALA A 75 -6.90 9.28 5.09
N GLY A 76 -5.70 9.03 5.62
CA GLY A 76 -4.50 8.80 4.81
C GLY A 76 -4.60 7.54 3.95
N TYR A 77 -5.16 6.47 4.48
CA TYR A 77 -5.41 5.24 3.71
C TYR A 77 -6.45 5.45 2.60
N LEU A 78 -7.53 6.18 2.89
CA LEU A 78 -8.53 6.56 1.87
C LEU A 78 -7.91 7.45 0.79
N SER A 79 -7.08 8.43 1.16
CA SER A 79 -6.36 9.27 0.20
C SER A 79 -5.46 8.45 -0.72
N ALA A 80 -4.74 7.46 -0.18
CA ALA A 80 -3.90 6.58 -1.00
C ALA A 80 -4.73 5.75 -2.00
N ILE A 81 -5.93 5.30 -1.61
CA ILE A 81 -6.87 4.62 -2.53
C ILE A 81 -7.35 5.59 -3.62
N VAL A 82 -7.70 6.82 -3.25
CA VAL A 82 -8.12 7.88 -4.18
C VAL A 82 -7.02 8.18 -5.20
N ASP A 83 -5.80 8.36 -4.74
CA ASP A 83 -4.65 8.64 -5.61
C ASP A 83 -4.40 7.49 -6.58
N ALA A 84 -4.48 6.24 -6.11
CA ALA A 84 -4.38 5.07 -6.96
C ALA A 84 -5.51 5.04 -8.01
N ALA A 85 -6.74 5.35 -7.63
CA ALA A 85 -7.89 5.37 -8.54
C ALA A 85 -7.76 6.50 -9.59
N LYS A 86 -7.32 7.70 -9.20
CA LYS A 86 -7.05 8.82 -10.11
C LYS A 86 -5.97 8.48 -11.13
N ASN A 87 -4.89 7.85 -10.68
CA ASN A 87 -3.83 7.39 -11.57
C ASN A 87 -4.32 6.27 -12.51
N ALA A 88 -5.20 5.38 -12.04
CA ALA A 88 -5.80 4.35 -12.88
C ALA A 88 -6.62 4.93 -14.05
N GLN A 89 -7.27 6.07 -13.85
CA GLN A 89 -8.03 6.76 -14.92
C GLN A 89 -7.15 7.25 -16.07
N THR A 90 -5.87 7.45 -15.85
CA THR A 90 -4.90 7.86 -16.87
C THR A 90 -4.16 6.68 -17.52
N THR A 91 -4.39 5.47 -17.02
CA THR A 91 -3.79 4.24 -17.54
C THR A 91 -4.63 3.72 -18.72
N GLN A 92 -4.00 3.01 -19.65
CA GLN A 92 -4.71 2.40 -20.77
C GLN A 92 -5.78 1.43 -20.25
N ALA A 93 -7.02 1.63 -20.72
CA ALA A 93 -8.13 0.74 -20.38
C ALA A 93 -7.91 -0.67 -20.96
N VAL A 94 -8.32 -1.67 -20.21
CA VAL A 94 -8.34 -3.06 -20.63
C VAL A 94 -9.80 -3.51 -20.77
N GLU A 95 -10.13 -4.11 -21.90
CA GLU A 95 -11.47 -4.67 -22.11
C GLU A 95 -11.66 -5.91 -21.22
N PHE A 96 -12.76 -5.94 -20.49
CA PHE A 96 -13.16 -7.07 -19.66
C PHE A 96 -14.61 -7.44 -19.93
N ASN A 97 -14.83 -8.65 -20.43
CA ASN A 97 -16.14 -9.17 -20.87
C ASN A 97 -16.75 -10.12 -19.83
N GLY A 98 -16.41 -10.00 -18.55
CA GLY A 98 -16.92 -10.80 -17.45
C GLY A 98 -17.74 -10.01 -16.45
N SER A 99 -18.24 -10.67 -15.42
CA SER A 99 -18.83 -10.03 -14.24
C SER A 99 -17.76 -9.52 -13.29
N SER A 100 -17.99 -8.36 -12.68
CA SER A 100 -17.12 -7.85 -11.61
C SER A 100 -17.05 -8.80 -10.40
N GLU A 101 -18.06 -9.66 -10.21
CA GLU A 101 -18.10 -10.66 -9.14
C GLU A 101 -17.08 -11.79 -9.37
N ASP A 102 -16.64 -12.00 -10.60
CA ASP A 102 -15.62 -13.00 -10.95
C ASP A 102 -14.18 -12.47 -10.73
N LEU A 103 -14.03 -11.17 -10.54
CA LEU A 103 -12.72 -10.55 -10.37
C LEU A 103 -12.15 -10.84 -8.97
N LYS A 104 -10.90 -11.29 -8.94
CA LYS A 104 -10.08 -11.40 -7.73
C LYS A 104 -8.78 -10.65 -7.95
N MET A 105 -8.36 -9.88 -6.95
CA MET A 105 -7.09 -9.15 -6.99
C MET A 105 -6.16 -9.65 -5.89
N ASN A 106 -4.88 -9.75 -6.20
CA ASN A 106 -3.86 -10.03 -5.21
C ASN A 106 -2.58 -9.26 -5.51
N VAL A 107 -1.82 -8.98 -4.45
CA VAL A 107 -0.49 -8.37 -4.49
C VAL A 107 0.48 -9.28 -3.77
N VAL A 108 1.62 -9.54 -4.40
CA VAL A 108 2.71 -10.33 -3.80
C VAL A 108 4.02 -9.57 -3.89
N TYR A 109 4.93 -9.91 -2.99
CA TYR A 109 6.31 -9.43 -3.04
C TYR A 109 7.24 -10.61 -3.34
N GLY A 110 8.14 -10.40 -4.27
CA GLY A 110 9.10 -11.38 -4.75
C GLY A 110 10.50 -10.81 -4.88
N ALA A 111 11.40 -11.58 -5.44
CA ALA A 111 12.80 -11.21 -5.64
C ALA A 111 13.22 -11.55 -7.08
N ALA A 112 12.58 -10.92 -8.07
CA ALA A 112 12.86 -11.19 -9.49
C ALA A 112 14.33 -10.90 -9.87
N HIS A 113 14.98 -9.95 -9.19
CA HIS A 113 16.38 -9.59 -9.40
C HIS A 113 17.29 -10.05 -8.24
N GLY A 114 16.97 -11.20 -7.66
CA GLY A 114 17.76 -11.82 -6.58
C GLY A 114 17.85 -10.94 -5.33
N THR A 115 19.07 -10.77 -4.80
CA THR A 115 19.30 -10.06 -3.53
C THR A 115 19.41 -8.54 -3.65
N LYS A 116 19.24 -7.97 -4.85
CA LYS A 116 19.49 -6.54 -5.10
C LYS A 116 18.28 -5.64 -4.91
N CYS A 117 17.08 -6.22 -4.93
CA CYS A 117 15.81 -5.51 -4.91
C CYS A 117 14.70 -6.41 -4.38
N PHE A 118 13.53 -5.85 -4.18
CA PHE A 118 12.30 -6.65 -4.12
C PHE A 118 11.34 -6.21 -5.21
N THR A 119 10.54 -7.15 -5.69
CA THR A 119 9.57 -6.94 -6.77
C THR A 119 8.17 -6.99 -6.18
N SER A 120 7.33 -6.03 -6.53
CA SER A 120 5.88 -6.06 -6.28
C SER A 120 5.18 -6.54 -7.54
N GLY A 121 4.38 -7.57 -7.44
CA GLY A 121 3.50 -8.05 -8.50
C GLY A 121 2.05 -7.95 -8.06
N ALA A 122 1.20 -7.33 -8.88
CA ALA A 122 -0.23 -7.27 -8.66
C ALA A 122 -0.97 -7.83 -9.88
N VAL A 123 -2.00 -8.62 -9.65
CA VAL A 123 -2.84 -9.15 -10.71
C VAL A 123 -4.31 -9.06 -10.34
N ALA A 124 -5.17 -8.91 -11.35
CA ALA A 124 -6.56 -9.26 -11.25
C ALA A 124 -6.82 -10.48 -12.15
N THR A 125 -7.58 -11.44 -11.64
CA THR A 125 -8.00 -12.65 -12.39
C THR A 125 -9.50 -12.73 -12.48
N ALA A 126 -9.98 -13.35 -13.58
CA ALA A 126 -11.35 -13.83 -13.73
C ALA A 126 -11.27 -15.35 -13.91
N GLY A 127 -11.69 -16.10 -12.90
CA GLY A 127 -11.40 -17.54 -12.83
C GLY A 127 -9.88 -17.78 -12.79
N ASP A 128 -9.37 -18.52 -13.73
CA ASP A 128 -7.94 -18.85 -13.90
C ASP A 128 -7.21 -17.94 -14.92
N THR A 129 -7.92 -16.97 -15.49
CA THR A 129 -7.36 -16.05 -16.51
C THR A 129 -6.91 -14.74 -15.87
N ILE A 130 -5.67 -14.33 -16.14
CA ILE A 130 -5.17 -13.00 -15.75
C ILE A 130 -5.77 -11.96 -16.70
N VAL A 131 -6.51 -10.99 -16.14
CA VAL A 131 -7.15 -9.90 -16.89
C VAL A 131 -6.45 -8.55 -16.72
N LEU A 132 -5.74 -8.34 -15.61
CA LEU A 132 -4.88 -7.19 -15.37
C LEU A 132 -3.59 -7.66 -14.70
N SER A 133 -2.47 -7.05 -15.04
CA SER A 133 -1.22 -7.27 -14.32
C SER A 133 -0.40 -5.99 -14.21
N TYR A 134 0.30 -5.87 -13.10
CA TYR A 134 1.20 -4.77 -12.81
C TYR A 134 2.43 -5.33 -12.10
N ILE A 135 3.60 -4.84 -12.47
CA ILE A 135 4.84 -5.11 -11.76
C ILE A 135 5.58 -3.81 -11.49
N ASP A 136 6.22 -3.74 -10.34
CA ASP A 136 7.21 -2.72 -10.01
C ASP A 136 8.34 -3.37 -9.23
N GLU A 137 9.49 -2.75 -9.25
CA GLU A 137 10.67 -3.23 -8.55
C GLU A 137 11.30 -2.09 -7.76
N PHE A 138 11.63 -2.38 -6.50
CA PHE A 138 12.16 -1.42 -5.54
C PHE A 138 13.62 -1.72 -5.25
N GLN A 139 14.47 -0.73 -5.39
CA GLN A 139 15.91 -0.86 -5.23
C GLN A 139 16.47 0.33 -4.47
N PHE A 140 17.53 0.09 -3.70
CA PHE A 140 18.32 1.17 -3.14
C PHE A 140 19.24 1.79 -4.17
N ALA A 141 19.25 3.09 -4.25
CA ALA A 141 20.19 3.89 -5.01
C ALA A 141 21.01 4.82 -4.08
N GLY A 142 22.06 5.44 -4.61
CA GLY A 142 22.71 6.55 -3.91
C GLY A 142 21.80 7.78 -3.87
N SER A 143 21.81 8.51 -2.77
CA SER A 143 21.01 9.74 -2.64
C SER A 143 21.44 10.84 -3.64
N ASP A 144 22.67 10.76 -4.15
CA ASP A 144 23.26 11.63 -5.16
C ASP A 144 22.98 11.20 -6.62
N ALA A 145 22.27 10.07 -6.81
CA ALA A 145 21.99 9.52 -8.14
C ALA A 145 20.92 10.30 -8.93
N GLY A 146 20.28 11.31 -8.33
CA GLY A 146 19.22 12.10 -8.99
C GLY A 146 17.92 11.34 -9.21
N VAL A 147 17.70 10.25 -8.49
CA VAL A 147 16.47 9.44 -8.55
C VAL A 147 15.41 9.94 -7.57
N VAL A 148 14.16 9.71 -7.90
CA VAL A 148 13.05 9.99 -6.98
C VAL A 148 12.89 8.80 -6.03
N GLY A 149 13.02 9.05 -4.72
CA GLY A 149 12.77 8.05 -3.70
C GLY A 149 11.27 7.79 -3.50
N VAL A 150 10.94 6.66 -2.89
CA VAL A 150 9.56 6.43 -2.41
C VAL A 150 9.18 7.51 -1.38
N PRO A 151 7.88 7.77 -1.17
CA PRO A 151 7.44 8.78 -0.20
C PRO A 151 8.10 8.62 1.18
N ASN A 152 8.47 9.74 1.79
CA ASN A 152 9.16 9.83 3.10
C ASN A 152 10.56 9.19 3.15
N SER A 153 11.19 8.89 2.02
CA SER A 153 12.55 8.32 2.01
C SER A 153 13.63 9.31 2.49
N ASP A 154 13.33 10.58 2.59
CA ASP A 154 14.14 11.67 3.12
C ASP A 154 13.77 12.10 4.56
N SER A 155 12.90 11.36 5.24
CA SER A 155 12.39 11.63 6.58
C SER A 155 12.62 10.44 7.52
N ASP A 156 11.84 10.33 8.59
CA ASP A 156 11.94 9.25 9.58
C ASP A 156 11.91 7.84 8.98
N PHE A 157 11.15 7.64 7.89
CA PHE A 157 11.14 6.37 7.17
C PHE A 157 12.53 6.08 6.57
N GLY A 158 13.17 7.10 5.97
CA GLY A 158 14.52 7.01 5.42
C GLY A 158 15.61 6.77 6.47
N ALA A 159 15.37 7.09 7.73
CA ALA A 159 16.30 6.79 8.83
C ALA A 159 16.55 5.28 9.03
N GLY A 160 15.72 4.41 8.45
CA GLY A 160 15.95 2.96 8.38
C GLY A 160 16.91 2.52 7.28
N TYR A 161 17.36 3.42 6.42
CA TYR A 161 18.29 3.14 5.32
C TYR A 161 19.74 3.34 5.74
N ALA A 162 20.66 2.70 5.02
CA ALA A 162 22.07 3.00 5.15
C ALA A 162 22.37 4.44 4.69
N GLU A 163 23.38 5.07 5.27
CA GLU A 163 23.78 6.43 4.92
C GLU A 163 23.97 6.59 3.40
N GLY A 164 23.48 7.69 2.87
CA GLY A 164 23.56 8.00 1.44
C GLY A 164 22.70 7.09 0.54
N LYS A 165 21.69 6.41 1.08
CA LYS A 165 20.78 5.56 0.32
C LYS A 165 19.36 6.11 0.33
N VAL A 166 18.68 5.92 -0.82
CA VAL A 166 17.23 6.11 -0.97
C VAL A 166 16.64 4.84 -1.55
N LEU A 167 15.42 4.49 -1.14
CA LEU A 167 14.64 3.43 -1.78
C LEU A 167 13.86 4.06 -2.93
N MET A 168 14.00 3.53 -4.13
CA MET A 168 13.29 4.02 -5.30
C MET A 168 12.44 2.92 -5.93
N SER A 169 11.35 3.31 -6.56
CA SER A 169 10.62 2.51 -7.56
C SER A 169 11.33 2.61 -8.91
N LYS A 170 11.38 1.53 -9.66
CA LYS A 170 11.94 1.54 -11.03
C LYS A 170 10.91 1.99 -12.08
N ARG A 171 9.67 2.24 -11.67
CA ARG A 171 8.58 2.60 -12.57
C ARG A 171 8.28 4.11 -12.61
#